data_27cd8a3377e3deaf41cc4d1781d51a05
#
_entry.id   27cd8a3377e3deaf41cc4d1781d51a05
#
_cell.length_a   1.000
_cell.length_b   1.000
_cell.length_c   1.000
_cell.angle_alpha   90.00
_cell.angle_beta   90.00
_cell.angle_gamma   90.00
#
_symmetry.space_group_name_H-M   'P 1'
#
loop_
_entity.id
_entity.type
_entity.pdbx_description
1 polymer ?
#
loop_
_entity_poly.entity_id
_entity_poly.type
_entity_poly.pdbx_seq_one_letter_code
_entity_poly.pdbx_strand_id
1 'polypeptide(L)'
;TRLGYARDIKTFYEYLCENNPFFRDKTPLDITTEDLSRLEAEDIEEFLHAMKLYTKNGRTYTNGEQALKRKLSALRVFFAYLYKNDRISSNAAEKVDMPKIHDKKIIRMEPNEVADFLDNVEYGIGLTERQKKYHEKNKVRDLALLSLMLSTGMRVSECVGIDIRDVDFDNMRIKIVRKGGKEAYVYFSDEASEALLEYLDERKKL
;
A
#
# COMPACT_ATOMS: atom_id res chain seq x y z
N THR A 1 -2.91 7.70 2.09
CA THR A 1 -4.38 7.45 2.18
C THR A 1 -5.18 8.56 1.50
N ARG A 2 -4.90 9.86 1.74
CA ARG A 2 -5.64 10.98 1.13
C ARG A 2 -5.65 10.95 -0.40
N LEU A 3 -4.49 10.78 -1.03
CA LEU A 3 -4.39 10.66 -2.50
C LEU A 3 -5.13 9.44 -3.04
N GLY A 4 -5.13 8.32 -2.30
CA GLY A 4 -5.90 7.12 -2.69
C GLY A 4 -7.39 7.40 -2.70
N TYR A 5 -7.91 8.03 -1.68
CA TYR A 5 -9.33 8.41 -1.59
C TYR A 5 -9.72 9.43 -2.66
N ALA A 6 -8.89 10.45 -2.89
CA ALA A 6 -9.15 11.43 -3.95
C ALA A 6 -9.22 10.77 -5.34
N ARG A 7 -8.34 9.78 -5.62
CA ARG A 7 -8.40 9.00 -6.86
C ARG A 7 -9.66 8.14 -6.97
N ASP A 8 -10.11 7.56 -5.87
CA ASP A 8 -11.35 6.76 -5.86
C ASP A 8 -12.58 7.63 -6.10
N ILE A 9 -12.66 8.82 -5.47
CA ILE A 9 -13.74 9.79 -5.69
C ILE A 9 -13.73 10.29 -7.14
N LYS A 10 -12.54 10.61 -7.69
CA LYS A 10 -12.40 10.98 -9.10
C LYS A 10 -12.92 9.88 -10.01
N THR A 11 -12.55 8.62 -9.75
CA THR A 11 -13.02 7.47 -10.56
C THR A 11 -14.53 7.31 -10.47
N PHE A 12 -15.13 7.58 -9.32
CA PHE A 12 -16.59 7.57 -9.17
C PHE A 12 -17.27 8.66 -10.01
N TYR A 13 -16.73 9.88 -10.02
CA TYR A 13 -17.28 10.97 -10.82
C TYR A 13 -17.14 10.69 -12.33
N GLU A 14 -15.99 10.17 -12.77
CA GLU A 14 -15.80 9.71 -14.16
C GLU A 14 -16.83 8.66 -14.52
N TYR A 15 -17.06 7.67 -13.65
CA TYR A 15 -18.07 6.63 -13.86
C TYR A 15 -19.48 7.19 -13.99
N LEU A 16 -19.87 8.14 -13.13
CA LEU A 16 -21.19 8.78 -13.20
C LEU A 16 -21.41 9.48 -14.54
N CYS A 17 -20.43 10.25 -15.02
CA CYS A 17 -20.53 10.94 -16.32
C CYS A 17 -20.61 9.96 -17.50
N GLU A 18 -19.99 8.79 -17.40
CA GLU A 18 -19.97 7.79 -18.47
C GLU A 18 -21.22 6.89 -18.48
N ASN A 19 -21.79 6.58 -17.30
CA ASN A 19 -22.76 5.49 -17.18
C ASN A 19 -24.13 5.93 -16.62
N ASN A 20 -24.21 6.97 -15.81
CA ASN A 20 -25.48 7.41 -15.25
C ASN A 20 -26.14 8.44 -16.19
N PRO A 21 -27.40 8.20 -16.65
CA PRO A 21 -28.08 9.08 -17.60
C PRO A 21 -28.20 10.52 -17.15
N PHE A 22 -28.33 10.76 -15.84
CA PHE A 22 -28.47 12.11 -15.29
C PHE A 22 -27.18 12.94 -15.42
N PHE A 23 -26.00 12.28 -15.47
CA PHE A 23 -24.69 12.92 -15.53
C PHE A 23 -24.06 12.91 -16.93
N ARG A 24 -24.74 12.37 -17.94
CA ARG A 24 -24.18 12.13 -19.28
C ARG A 24 -23.66 13.41 -19.96
N ASP A 25 -24.32 14.54 -19.73
CA ASP A 25 -23.96 15.84 -20.33
C ASP A 25 -23.03 16.68 -19.42
N LYS A 26 -22.52 16.07 -18.34
CA LYS A 26 -21.62 16.73 -17.38
C LYS A 26 -20.20 16.19 -17.49
N THR A 27 -19.24 17.04 -17.10
CA THR A 27 -17.89 16.59 -16.79
C THR A 27 -17.75 16.36 -15.29
N PRO A 28 -16.74 15.61 -14.82
CA PRO A 28 -16.48 15.43 -13.41
C PRO A 28 -16.32 16.73 -12.60
N LEU A 29 -16.00 17.84 -13.27
CA LEU A 29 -15.85 19.16 -12.65
C LEU A 29 -17.17 19.92 -12.51
N ASP A 30 -18.20 19.54 -13.27
CA ASP A 30 -19.51 20.18 -13.28
C ASP A 30 -20.49 19.54 -12.27
N ILE A 31 -20.10 18.44 -11.64
CA ILE A 31 -20.93 17.76 -10.63
C ILE A 31 -20.99 18.60 -9.36
N THR A 32 -22.19 19.05 -9.03
CA THR A 32 -22.47 19.87 -7.84
C THR A 32 -22.88 19.01 -6.63
N THR A 33 -22.95 19.63 -5.46
CA THR A 33 -23.48 18.96 -4.26
C THR A 33 -24.99 18.66 -4.37
N GLU A 34 -25.73 19.45 -5.12
CA GLU A 34 -27.15 19.19 -5.41
C GLU A 34 -27.31 17.93 -6.26
N ASP A 35 -26.43 17.75 -7.23
CA ASP A 35 -26.42 16.52 -8.03
C ASP A 35 -26.13 15.28 -7.17
N LEU A 36 -25.16 15.39 -6.26
CA LEU A 36 -24.82 14.31 -5.32
C LEU A 36 -25.97 13.99 -4.36
N SER A 37 -26.82 14.96 -4.04
CA SER A 37 -28.00 14.77 -3.19
C SER A 37 -29.09 13.91 -3.84
N ARG A 38 -29.02 13.72 -5.16
CA ARG A 38 -29.98 12.89 -5.94
C ARG A 38 -29.54 11.45 -6.07
N LEU A 39 -28.29 11.16 -5.75
CA LEU A 39 -27.76 9.80 -5.82
C LEU A 39 -28.41 8.90 -4.77
N GLU A 40 -28.71 7.69 -5.19
CA GLU A 40 -29.25 6.63 -4.35
C GLU A 40 -28.18 5.56 -4.08
N ALA A 41 -28.48 4.61 -3.21
CA ALA A 41 -27.56 3.53 -2.88
C ALA A 41 -27.22 2.68 -4.11
N GLU A 42 -28.20 2.48 -4.97
CA GLU A 42 -28.11 1.73 -6.22
C GLU A 42 -27.04 2.29 -7.16
N ASP A 43 -26.91 3.62 -7.30
CA ASP A 43 -25.87 4.25 -8.13
C ASP A 43 -24.46 3.89 -7.67
N ILE A 44 -24.28 3.78 -6.36
CA ILE A 44 -22.98 3.39 -5.76
C ILE A 44 -22.75 1.89 -5.89
N GLU A 45 -23.78 1.07 -5.75
CA GLU A 45 -23.68 -0.37 -5.96
C GLU A 45 -23.34 -0.72 -7.41
N GLU A 46 -23.98 -0.05 -8.37
CA GLU A 46 -23.66 -0.18 -9.80
C GLU A 46 -22.23 0.23 -10.10
N PHE A 47 -21.76 1.35 -9.52
CA PHE A 47 -20.35 1.74 -9.60
C PHE A 47 -19.41 0.64 -9.07
N LEU A 48 -19.69 0.11 -7.89
CA LEU A 48 -18.85 -0.96 -7.31
C LEU A 48 -18.88 -2.23 -8.18
N HIS A 49 -20.04 -2.55 -8.77
CA HIS A 49 -20.16 -3.67 -9.68
C HIS A 49 -19.34 -3.46 -10.95
N ALA A 50 -19.45 -2.30 -11.57
CA ALA A 50 -18.67 -1.94 -12.77
C ALA A 50 -17.16 -1.95 -12.47
N MET A 51 -16.75 -1.54 -11.28
CA MET A 51 -15.34 -1.54 -10.88
C MET A 51 -14.74 -2.93 -10.67
N LYS A 52 -15.52 -4.00 -10.60
CA LYS A 52 -14.97 -5.38 -10.56
C LYS A 52 -14.13 -5.68 -11.80
N LEU A 53 -14.61 -5.22 -12.95
CA LEU A 53 -13.93 -5.36 -14.23
C LEU A 53 -14.24 -4.13 -15.09
N TYR A 54 -13.24 -3.33 -15.41
CA TYR A 54 -13.42 -2.14 -16.22
C TYR A 54 -12.24 -1.90 -17.16
N THR A 55 -12.48 -1.18 -18.24
CA THR A 55 -11.45 -0.82 -19.22
C THR A 55 -11.21 0.69 -19.14
N LYS A 56 -9.94 1.10 -19.05
CA LYS A 56 -9.52 2.50 -19.08
C LYS A 56 -8.29 2.65 -19.96
N ASN A 57 -8.32 3.59 -20.92
CA ASN A 57 -7.22 3.82 -21.87
C ASN A 57 -6.77 2.54 -22.60
N GLY A 58 -7.72 1.71 -23.04
CA GLY A 58 -7.46 0.46 -23.75
C GLY A 58 -6.89 -0.68 -22.90
N ARG A 59 -6.79 -0.50 -21.58
CA ARG A 59 -6.32 -1.54 -20.64
C ARG A 59 -7.46 -2.00 -19.75
N THR A 60 -7.58 -3.30 -19.58
CA THR A 60 -8.55 -3.90 -18.68
C THR A 60 -7.96 -4.04 -17.26
N TYR A 61 -8.75 -3.64 -16.29
CA TYR A 61 -8.40 -3.68 -14.86
C TYR A 61 -9.43 -4.51 -14.11
N THR A 62 -8.95 -5.27 -13.12
CA THR A 62 -9.78 -6.01 -12.18
C THR A 62 -9.53 -5.51 -10.77
N ASN A 63 -10.58 -5.36 -9.99
CA ASN A 63 -10.48 -5.03 -8.57
C ASN A 63 -10.99 -6.20 -7.72
N GLY A 64 -10.14 -6.70 -6.84
CA GLY A 64 -10.55 -7.64 -5.81
C GLY A 64 -11.33 -6.95 -4.68
N GLU A 65 -11.87 -7.77 -3.78
CA GLU A 65 -12.76 -7.34 -2.68
C GLU A 65 -12.16 -6.20 -1.82
N GLN A 66 -10.87 -6.25 -1.50
CA GLN A 66 -10.20 -5.21 -0.72
C GLN A 66 -10.16 -3.86 -1.45
N ALA A 67 -9.97 -3.87 -2.78
CA ALA A 67 -9.97 -2.66 -3.58
C ALA A 67 -11.37 -2.03 -3.65
N LEU A 68 -12.41 -2.85 -3.79
CA LEU A 68 -13.80 -2.41 -3.77
C LEU A 68 -14.20 -1.86 -2.39
N LYS A 69 -13.81 -2.55 -1.31
CA LYS A 69 -14.01 -2.06 0.06
C LYS A 69 -13.34 -0.71 0.29
N ARG A 70 -12.11 -0.51 -0.21
CA ARG A 70 -11.42 0.78 -0.11
C ARG A 70 -12.16 1.88 -0.87
N LYS A 71 -12.67 1.59 -2.08
CA LYS A 71 -13.47 2.53 -2.87
C LYS A 71 -14.74 2.95 -2.13
N LEU A 72 -15.51 1.99 -1.61
CA LEU A 72 -16.69 2.31 -0.81
C LEU A 72 -16.34 3.08 0.47
N SER A 73 -15.23 2.73 1.15
CA SER A 73 -14.77 3.49 2.31
C SER A 73 -14.44 4.94 1.98
N ALA A 74 -13.84 5.20 0.80
CA ALA A 74 -13.57 6.56 0.34
C ALA A 74 -14.87 7.35 0.10
N LEU A 75 -15.86 6.73 -0.56
CA LEU A 75 -17.18 7.34 -0.79
C LEU A 75 -17.92 7.59 0.53
N ARG A 76 -17.93 6.61 1.46
CA ARG A 76 -18.57 6.79 2.76
C ARG A 76 -17.99 7.96 3.54
N VAL A 77 -16.66 8.10 3.60
CA VAL A 77 -16.02 9.24 4.27
C VAL A 77 -16.38 10.56 3.58
N PHE A 78 -16.41 10.58 2.26
CA PHE A 78 -16.71 11.75 1.47
C PHE A 78 -18.18 12.19 1.64
N PHE A 79 -19.14 11.29 1.45
CA PHE A 79 -20.56 11.57 1.62
C PHE A 79 -20.92 11.93 3.07
N ALA A 80 -20.33 11.23 4.05
CA ALA A 80 -20.52 11.56 5.45
C ALA A 80 -20.03 12.97 5.80
N TYR A 81 -18.88 13.38 5.22
CA TYR A 81 -18.38 14.75 5.38
C TYR A 81 -19.34 15.78 4.78
N LEU A 82 -19.84 15.56 3.55
CA LEU A 82 -20.77 16.46 2.90
C LEU A 82 -22.10 16.56 3.67
N TYR A 83 -22.63 15.42 4.10
CA TYR A 83 -23.88 15.33 4.87
C TYR A 83 -23.75 16.03 6.23
N LYS A 84 -22.66 15.79 6.96
CA LYS A 84 -22.40 16.42 8.26
C LYS A 84 -22.27 17.96 8.17
N ASN A 85 -21.87 18.49 7.02
CA ASN A 85 -21.73 19.93 6.77
C ASN A 85 -22.90 20.50 5.98
N ASP A 86 -24.06 19.83 5.96
CA ASP A 86 -25.30 20.26 5.30
C ASP A 86 -25.11 20.62 3.80
N ARG A 87 -24.15 19.96 3.12
CA ARG A 87 -23.87 20.14 1.70
C ARG A 87 -24.71 19.25 0.80
N ILE A 88 -25.22 18.15 1.34
CA ILE A 88 -26.14 17.21 0.69
C ILE A 88 -27.28 16.87 1.64
N SER A 89 -28.45 16.57 1.10
CA SER A 89 -29.67 16.26 1.88
C SER A 89 -29.75 14.80 2.31
N SER A 90 -29.01 13.90 1.66
CA SER A 90 -29.01 12.47 1.94
C SER A 90 -27.61 11.86 1.82
N ASN A 91 -27.35 10.77 2.54
CA ASN A 91 -26.09 10.03 2.49
C ASN A 91 -26.33 8.65 1.85
N ALA A 92 -26.29 8.60 0.53
CA ALA A 92 -26.48 7.37 -0.23
C ALA A 92 -25.45 6.28 0.11
N ALA A 93 -24.17 6.69 0.35
CA ALA A 93 -23.09 5.76 0.62
C ALA A 93 -23.20 5.01 1.96
N GLU A 94 -23.95 5.52 2.91
CA GLU A 94 -24.20 4.87 4.21
C GLU A 94 -25.06 3.62 4.07
N LYS A 95 -26.01 3.63 3.12
CA LYS A 95 -26.96 2.53 2.89
C LYS A 95 -26.35 1.33 2.16
N VAL A 96 -25.23 1.52 1.46
CA VAL A 96 -24.57 0.46 0.69
C VAL A 96 -23.79 -0.48 1.61
N ASP A 97 -24.03 -1.77 1.52
CA ASP A 97 -23.32 -2.76 2.33
C ASP A 97 -21.83 -2.87 1.96
N MET A 98 -20.99 -3.05 2.98
CA MET A 98 -19.55 -3.27 2.74
C MET A 98 -19.33 -4.62 2.04
N PRO A 99 -18.51 -4.66 0.97
CA PRO A 99 -18.11 -5.90 0.34
C PRO A 99 -17.54 -6.89 1.37
N LYS A 100 -18.02 -8.13 1.35
CA LYS A 100 -17.45 -9.19 2.18
C LYS A 100 -16.03 -9.47 1.71
N ILE A 101 -15.11 -9.61 2.65
CA ILE A 101 -13.73 -9.99 2.37
C ILE A 101 -13.59 -11.45 2.76
N HIS A 102 -13.13 -12.26 1.83
CA HIS A 102 -12.76 -13.63 2.13
C HIS A 102 -11.30 -13.65 2.60
N ASP A 103 -11.05 -14.31 3.71
CA ASP A 103 -9.71 -14.46 4.25
C ASP A 103 -8.85 -15.27 3.26
N LYS A 104 -7.77 -14.63 2.81
CA LYS A 104 -6.76 -15.32 2.00
C LYS A 104 -5.78 -16.00 2.95
N LYS A 105 -5.43 -17.25 2.63
CA LYS A 105 -4.35 -17.94 3.34
C LYS A 105 -3.08 -17.08 3.24
N ILE A 106 -2.51 -16.75 4.38
CA ILE A 106 -1.23 -16.03 4.44
C ILE A 106 -0.16 -17.02 3.99
N ILE A 107 0.48 -16.71 2.86
CA ILE A 107 1.65 -17.44 2.38
C ILE A 107 2.85 -16.82 3.09
N ARG A 108 3.61 -17.64 3.79
CA ARG A 108 4.85 -17.27 4.46
C ARG A 108 5.94 -18.25 4.06
N MET A 109 7.18 -17.79 4.07
CA MET A 109 8.33 -18.65 3.85
C MET A 109 8.57 -19.51 5.10
N GLU A 110 8.91 -20.76 4.89
CA GLU A 110 9.42 -21.64 5.94
C GLU A 110 10.90 -21.33 6.21
N PRO A 111 11.48 -21.74 7.36
CA PRO A 111 12.84 -21.36 7.72
C PRO A 111 13.91 -21.73 6.68
N ASN A 112 13.79 -22.89 6.04
CA ASN A 112 14.67 -23.30 4.94
C ASN A 112 14.53 -22.42 3.70
N GLU A 113 13.31 -21.99 3.36
CA GLU A 113 13.06 -21.07 2.24
C GLU A 113 13.62 -19.67 2.53
N VAL A 114 13.65 -19.24 3.79
CA VAL A 114 14.30 -17.98 4.21
C VAL A 114 15.82 -18.10 4.04
N ALA A 115 16.43 -19.22 4.43
CA ALA A 115 17.87 -19.46 4.24
C ALA A 115 18.22 -19.43 2.74
N ASP A 116 17.53 -20.22 1.93
CA ASP A 116 17.73 -20.26 0.47
C ASP A 116 17.55 -18.88 -0.17
N PHE A 117 16.58 -18.07 0.34
CA PHE A 117 16.36 -16.72 -0.14
C PHE A 117 17.55 -15.80 0.16
N LEU A 118 18.10 -15.84 1.37
CA LEU A 118 19.27 -15.04 1.75
C LEU A 118 20.51 -15.48 0.99
N ASP A 119 20.73 -16.78 0.79
CA ASP A 119 21.81 -17.30 -0.04
C ASP A 119 21.71 -16.82 -1.49
N ASN A 120 20.51 -16.80 -2.06
CA ASN A 120 20.28 -16.24 -3.40
C ASN A 120 20.60 -14.72 -3.47
N VAL A 121 20.34 -13.98 -2.40
CA VAL A 121 20.70 -12.56 -2.32
C VAL A 121 22.20 -12.37 -2.21
N GLU A 122 22.89 -13.19 -1.44
CA GLU A 122 24.34 -13.13 -1.25
C GLU A 122 25.11 -13.55 -2.50
N TYR A 123 24.75 -14.70 -3.09
CA TYR A 123 25.50 -15.30 -4.20
C TYR A 123 25.00 -14.94 -5.59
N GLY A 124 23.85 -14.27 -5.69
CA GLY A 124 23.29 -13.84 -6.98
C GLY A 124 22.90 -15.03 -7.88
N ILE A 125 22.35 -16.10 -7.30
CA ILE A 125 21.99 -17.31 -8.01
C ILE A 125 20.88 -17.02 -9.03
N GLY A 126 21.06 -17.50 -10.28
CA GLY A 126 20.08 -17.32 -11.36
C GLY A 126 20.05 -15.92 -12.01
N LEU A 127 20.97 -15.02 -11.64
CA LEU A 127 21.05 -13.70 -12.24
C LEU A 127 21.67 -13.74 -13.64
N THR A 128 21.14 -12.92 -14.56
CA THR A 128 21.76 -12.65 -15.86
C THR A 128 23.05 -11.83 -15.70
N GLU A 129 23.94 -11.88 -16.68
CA GLU A 129 25.23 -11.13 -16.65
C GLU A 129 25.04 -9.62 -16.42
N ARG A 130 23.95 -9.04 -16.94
CA ARG A 130 23.62 -7.63 -16.70
C ARG A 130 23.23 -7.40 -15.23
N GLN A 131 22.45 -8.30 -14.65
CA GLN A 131 22.02 -8.21 -13.25
C GLN A 131 23.19 -8.44 -12.29
N LYS A 132 24.11 -9.34 -12.60
CA LYS A 132 25.32 -9.59 -11.78
C LYS A 132 26.12 -8.32 -11.53
N LYS A 133 26.28 -7.46 -12.55
CA LYS A 133 27.00 -6.17 -12.38
C LYS A 133 26.37 -5.25 -11.33
N TYR A 134 25.04 -5.25 -11.24
CA TYR A 134 24.34 -4.46 -10.20
C TYR A 134 24.36 -5.18 -8.86
N HIS A 135 24.22 -6.50 -8.86
CA HIS A 135 24.32 -7.34 -7.69
C HIS A 135 25.64 -7.15 -6.96
N GLU A 136 26.77 -7.29 -7.64
CA GLU A 136 28.12 -7.10 -7.05
C GLU A 136 28.30 -5.76 -6.33
N LYS A 137 27.61 -4.72 -6.78
CA LYS A 137 27.68 -3.37 -6.17
C LYS A 137 26.76 -3.20 -4.96
N ASN A 138 25.73 -4.03 -4.85
CA ASN A 138 24.65 -3.80 -3.88
C ASN A 138 24.44 -4.98 -2.93
N LYS A 139 25.04 -6.14 -3.19
CA LYS A 139 24.77 -7.39 -2.47
C LYS A 139 24.91 -7.27 -0.96
N VAL A 140 25.97 -6.60 -0.47
CA VAL A 140 26.20 -6.43 0.97
C VAL A 140 25.11 -5.54 1.60
N ARG A 141 24.74 -4.46 0.92
CA ARG A 141 23.63 -3.61 1.36
C ARG A 141 22.30 -4.36 1.35
N ASP A 142 22.03 -5.08 0.27
CA ASP A 142 20.76 -5.76 0.07
C ASP A 142 20.60 -6.93 1.07
N LEU A 143 21.70 -7.64 1.34
CA LEU A 143 21.76 -8.69 2.37
C LEU A 143 21.49 -8.11 3.76
N ALA A 144 22.18 -7.03 4.13
CA ALA A 144 21.98 -6.38 5.42
C ALA A 144 20.54 -5.88 5.61
N LEU A 145 19.97 -5.26 4.58
CA LEU A 145 18.60 -4.75 4.61
C LEU A 145 17.57 -5.88 4.76
N LEU A 146 17.72 -6.96 4.00
CA LEU A 146 16.78 -8.08 4.03
C LEU A 146 16.92 -8.91 5.31
N SER A 147 18.13 -9.19 5.78
CA SER A 147 18.38 -9.86 7.06
C SER A 147 17.77 -9.07 8.22
N LEU A 148 17.95 -7.74 8.22
CA LEU A 148 17.37 -6.89 9.25
C LEU A 148 15.84 -6.90 9.21
N MET A 149 15.23 -6.83 8.02
CA MET A 149 13.77 -6.88 7.88
C MET A 149 13.18 -8.24 8.28
N LEU A 150 13.83 -9.33 7.93
CA LEU A 150 13.41 -10.68 8.30
C LEU A 150 13.52 -10.92 9.81
N SER A 151 14.61 -10.46 10.41
CA SER A 151 14.85 -10.61 11.85
C SER A 151 13.87 -9.79 12.71
N THR A 152 13.53 -8.55 12.29
CA THR A 152 12.77 -7.60 13.11
C THR A 152 11.28 -7.52 12.75
N GLY A 153 10.89 -7.96 11.55
CA GLY A 153 9.55 -7.76 11.02
C GLY A 153 9.16 -6.28 10.81
N MET A 154 10.13 -5.36 10.76
CA MET A 154 9.85 -3.95 10.52
C MET A 154 9.37 -3.69 9.09
N ARG A 155 8.66 -2.59 8.89
CA ARG A 155 8.23 -2.19 7.53
C ARG A 155 9.40 -1.63 6.74
N VAL A 156 9.36 -1.76 5.41
CA VAL A 156 10.37 -1.16 4.52
C VAL A 156 10.59 0.33 4.82
N SER A 157 9.52 1.09 5.04
CA SER A 157 9.61 2.52 5.36
C SER A 157 10.25 2.81 6.73
N GLU A 158 10.13 1.90 7.68
CA GLU A 158 10.79 1.99 8.99
C GLU A 158 12.28 1.66 8.82
N CYS A 159 12.60 0.62 8.05
CA CYS A 159 13.98 0.18 7.78
C CYS A 159 14.82 1.25 7.05
N VAL A 160 14.31 1.81 5.96
CA VAL A 160 15.04 2.82 5.19
C VAL A 160 15.16 4.18 5.90
N GLY A 161 14.39 4.39 6.95
CA GLY A 161 14.42 5.60 7.77
C GLY A 161 15.33 5.52 8.99
N ILE A 162 16.08 4.42 9.18
CA ILE A 162 16.98 4.23 10.33
C ILE A 162 18.23 5.10 10.16
N ASP A 163 18.56 5.87 11.18
CA ASP A 163 19.88 6.49 11.34
C ASP A 163 20.83 5.55 12.10
N ILE A 164 22.12 5.62 11.81
CA ILE A 164 23.15 4.81 12.49
C ILE A 164 23.10 4.99 14.01
N ARG A 165 22.80 6.20 14.48
CA ARG A 165 22.65 6.53 15.91
C ARG A 165 21.46 5.84 16.59
N ASP A 166 20.51 5.33 15.82
CA ASP A 166 19.33 4.63 16.34
C ASP A 166 19.60 3.13 16.58
N VAL A 167 20.77 2.64 16.12
CA VAL A 167 21.18 1.24 16.24
C VAL A 167 22.04 1.07 17.49
N ASP A 168 21.59 0.23 18.38
CA ASP A 168 22.27 -0.17 19.61
C ASP A 168 22.74 -1.63 19.45
N PHE A 169 23.99 -1.79 19.02
CA PHE A 169 24.59 -3.11 18.78
C PHE A 169 24.84 -3.88 20.07
N ASP A 170 25.12 -3.19 21.19
CA ASP A 170 25.38 -3.83 22.47
C ASP A 170 24.12 -4.53 23.02
N ASN A 171 22.96 -3.94 22.80
CA ASN A 171 21.66 -4.49 23.20
C ASN A 171 20.86 -5.12 22.04
N MET A 172 21.46 -5.25 20.85
CA MET A 172 20.84 -5.86 19.67
C MET A 172 19.47 -5.29 19.34
N ARG A 173 19.31 -3.95 19.37
CA ARG A 173 18.03 -3.28 19.18
C ARG A 173 18.16 -2.01 18.34
N ILE A 174 17.07 -1.64 17.69
CA ILE A 174 16.96 -0.43 16.90
C ILE A 174 15.76 0.38 17.35
N LYS A 175 15.94 1.67 17.51
CA LYS A 175 14.86 2.63 17.75
C LYS A 175 14.20 2.95 16.40
N ILE A 176 12.90 2.70 16.29
CA ILE A 176 12.12 2.99 15.09
C ILE A 176 10.96 3.92 15.42
N VAL A 177 10.52 4.69 14.42
CA VAL A 177 9.31 5.52 14.51
C VAL A 177 8.20 4.86 13.70
N ARG A 178 7.17 4.39 14.38
CA ARG A 178 6.00 3.74 13.78
C ARG A 178 4.98 4.77 13.28
N LYS A 179 3.99 4.27 12.53
CA LYS A 179 2.86 5.08 12.05
C LYS A 179 2.22 5.87 13.21
N GLY A 180 2.10 7.20 13.03
CA GLY A 180 1.57 8.10 14.05
C GLY A 180 2.62 8.69 14.99
N GLY A 181 3.92 8.56 14.66
CA GLY A 181 5.02 9.16 15.44
C GLY A 181 5.37 8.41 16.72
N LYS A 182 4.84 7.19 16.91
CA LYS A 182 5.16 6.39 18.11
C LYS A 182 6.53 5.75 17.95
N GLU A 183 7.42 6.03 18.91
CA GLU A 183 8.72 5.37 19.03
C GLU A 183 8.56 3.96 19.59
N ALA A 184 9.36 3.03 19.09
CA ALA A 184 9.43 1.65 19.58
C ALA A 184 10.86 1.11 19.37
N TYR A 185 11.22 0.12 20.17
CA TYR A 185 12.43 -0.67 19.94
C TYR A 185 12.04 -1.99 19.27
N VAL A 186 12.85 -2.40 18.30
CA VAL A 186 12.81 -3.73 17.70
C VAL A 186 14.16 -4.39 17.91
N TYR A 187 14.17 -5.69 18.10
CA TYR A 187 15.38 -6.46 18.36
C TYR A 187 15.75 -7.26 17.12
N PHE A 188 17.04 -7.36 16.80
CA PHE A 188 17.57 -8.08 15.66
C PHE A 188 18.48 -9.22 16.09
N SER A 189 18.68 -10.21 15.23
CA SER A 189 19.50 -11.41 15.48
C SER A 189 20.98 -11.12 15.25
N ASP A 190 21.83 -12.07 15.68
CA ASP A 190 23.27 -12.02 15.48
C ASP A 190 23.61 -11.98 13.97
N GLU A 191 22.95 -12.78 13.14
CA GLU A 191 23.16 -12.81 11.68
C GLU A 191 22.82 -11.45 11.04
N ALA A 192 21.73 -10.81 11.50
CA ALA A 192 21.38 -9.47 11.01
C ALA A 192 22.38 -8.41 11.49
N SER A 193 22.96 -8.58 12.67
CA SER A 193 24.04 -7.74 13.19
C SER A 193 25.29 -7.84 12.34
N GLU A 194 25.73 -9.06 12.02
CA GLU A 194 26.92 -9.32 11.19
C GLU A 194 26.76 -8.71 9.81
N ALA A 195 25.64 -8.96 9.13
CA ALA A 195 25.35 -8.40 7.81
C ALA A 195 25.30 -6.84 7.84
N LEU A 196 24.75 -6.25 8.91
CA LEU A 196 24.69 -4.81 9.07
C LEU A 196 26.07 -4.18 9.31
N LEU A 197 26.92 -4.83 10.12
CA LEU A 197 28.30 -4.39 10.38
C LEU A 197 29.13 -4.44 9.10
N GLU A 198 29.03 -5.51 8.32
CA GLU A 198 29.70 -5.64 7.02
C GLU A 198 29.30 -4.51 6.06
N TYR A 199 28.00 -4.23 5.96
CA TYR A 199 27.50 -3.13 5.15
C TYR A 199 28.01 -1.77 5.63
N LEU A 200 28.05 -1.52 6.94
CA LEU A 200 28.56 -0.27 7.48
C LEU A 200 30.06 -0.08 7.22
N ASP A 201 30.83 -1.17 7.21
CA ASP A 201 32.26 -1.12 6.88
C ASP A 201 32.51 -0.89 5.38
N GLU A 202 31.70 -1.48 4.50
CA GLU A 202 31.74 -1.18 3.07
C GLU A 202 31.38 0.29 2.82
N ARG A 203 30.33 0.78 3.45
CA ARG A 203 29.87 2.17 3.30
C ARG A 203 30.92 3.22 3.72
N LYS A 204 31.80 2.92 4.68
CA LYS A 204 32.89 3.82 5.09
C LYS A 204 33.98 3.94 4.02
N LYS A 205 34.07 2.99 3.09
CA LYS A 205 35.08 2.95 2.03
C LYS A 205 34.62 3.66 0.75
N LEU A 206 33.33 4.00 0.66
CA LEU A 206 32.72 4.75 -0.44
C LEU A 206 32.83 6.26 -0.19
#